data_94e1123b462bb5b65c4568e01543b964
#
_entry.id   94e1123b462bb5b65c4568e01543b964
#
_cell.length_a   1.000
_cell.length_b   1.000
_cell.length_c   1.000
_cell.angle_alpha   90.00
_cell.angle_beta   90.00
_cell.angle_gamma   90.00
#
_symmetry.space_group_name_H-M   'P 1'
#
loop_
_entity.id
_entity.type
_entity.pdbx_description
1 polymer ?
#
loop_
_entity_poly.entity_id
_entity_poly.type
_entity_poly.pdbx_seq_one_letter_code
_entity_poly.pdbx_strand_id
1 'polypeptide(L)'
;MKHLSIAVSLVLLSACSMPLLALAQQESAPDGPLARAMPGPPPGLPPFLHGIDLSEAQQDKVFAATYAQAPLLREQEKIAFKAHAQLRELAGSSTYDDAKAGALANTAAQAMAKISLLQARLEQQLLAVLTPEQRKHAQQWRDSRPGPRRPQSATGE
;
A
#
# COMPACT_ATOMS: atom_id res chain seq x y z
N MET A 1 -13.53 -20.07 57.20
CA MET A 1 -13.24 -21.37 57.91
C MET A 1 -12.94 -22.41 56.82
N LYS A 2 -11.78 -23.00 56.93
CA LYS A 2 -11.35 -24.36 56.53
C LYS A 2 -11.08 -24.54 55.01
N HIS A 3 -9.85 -24.57 54.67
CA HIS A 3 -8.79 -25.63 54.60
C HIS A 3 -8.76 -26.24 53.18
N LEU A 4 -7.69 -26.00 52.49
CA LEU A 4 -6.47 -26.80 52.38
C LEU A 4 -6.70 -28.13 51.67
N SER A 5 -6.09 -28.32 50.56
CA SER A 5 -5.22 -29.47 50.32
C SER A 5 -4.39 -29.36 49.06
N ILE A 6 -3.14 -29.33 49.30
CA ILE A 6 -1.97 -29.58 48.50
C ILE A 6 -2.01 -31.01 48.00
N ALA A 7 -1.75 -31.23 46.73
CA ALA A 7 -1.22 -32.51 46.26
C ALA A 7 -0.11 -32.27 45.24
N VAL A 8 1.09 -32.39 45.76
CA VAL A 8 2.35 -32.56 45.05
C VAL A 8 2.34 -33.93 44.43
N SER A 9 2.62 -34.05 43.16
CA SER A 9 3.08 -35.29 42.54
C SER A 9 4.23 -34.98 41.59
N LEU A 10 5.38 -35.26 42.09
CA LEU A 10 6.67 -35.45 41.44
C LEU A 10 6.67 -36.78 40.70
N VAL A 11 7.45 -36.91 39.66
CA VAL A 11 8.00 -38.08 38.95
C VAL A 11 7.71 -37.95 37.45
N LEU A 12 8.62 -38.00 36.53
CA LEU A 12 9.91 -38.63 36.31
C LEU A 12 10.64 -37.98 35.13
N LEU A 13 11.94 -37.86 35.25
CA LEU A 13 12.90 -37.64 34.18
C LEU A 13 12.73 -38.70 33.09
N SER A 14 12.63 -38.26 31.85
CA SER A 14 12.97 -39.12 30.71
C SER A 14 13.87 -38.32 29.79
N ALA A 15 15.16 -38.60 29.91
CA ALA A 15 16.20 -38.14 29.02
C ALA A 15 16.00 -38.81 27.66
N CYS A 16 15.51 -38.10 26.68
CA CYS A 16 15.64 -38.48 25.27
C CYS A 16 16.73 -37.62 24.63
N SER A 17 17.89 -38.20 24.57
CA SER A 17 19.01 -37.72 23.74
C SER A 17 18.59 -37.79 22.27
N MET A 18 18.29 -36.66 21.66
CA MET A 18 18.19 -36.55 20.20
C MET A 18 19.53 -36.11 19.63
N PRO A 19 20.06 -36.82 18.64
CA PRO A 19 21.29 -36.41 17.98
C PRO A 19 21.05 -35.13 17.20
N LEU A 20 21.96 -34.17 17.39
CA LEU A 20 22.10 -32.92 16.67
C LEU A 20 22.41 -33.28 15.20
N LEU A 21 21.40 -33.38 14.37
CA LEU A 21 21.56 -33.29 12.92
C LEU A 21 21.85 -31.84 12.61
N ALA A 22 23.12 -31.52 12.55
CA ALA A 22 23.61 -30.28 11.92
C ALA A 22 23.21 -30.32 10.45
N LEU A 23 22.06 -29.70 10.12
CA LEU A 23 21.77 -29.30 8.77
C LEU A 23 22.75 -28.17 8.47
N ALA A 24 23.88 -28.55 7.85
CA ALA A 24 24.72 -27.62 7.13
C ALA A 24 23.79 -26.91 6.11
N GLN A 25 23.40 -25.70 6.40
CA GLN A 25 22.91 -24.78 5.38
C GLN A 25 24.05 -24.56 4.42
N GLN A 26 24.00 -25.29 3.35
CA GLN A 26 24.84 -25.10 2.18
C GLN A 26 24.45 -23.74 1.62
N GLU A 27 25.19 -22.75 2.03
CA GLU A 27 25.24 -21.42 1.43
C GLU A 27 25.74 -21.62 0.01
N SER A 28 24.81 -21.94 -0.89
CA SER A 28 25.05 -21.89 -2.32
C SER A 28 25.23 -20.41 -2.68
N ALA A 29 26.46 -19.96 -2.63
CA ALA A 29 26.86 -18.75 -3.33
C ALA A 29 26.53 -18.98 -4.83
N PRO A 30 25.71 -18.20 -5.46
CA PRO A 30 25.59 -18.22 -6.90
C PRO A 30 26.80 -17.48 -7.48
N ASP A 31 27.86 -18.23 -7.78
CA ASP A 31 28.86 -17.79 -8.76
C ASP A 31 28.22 -17.82 -10.15
N GLY A 32 27.35 -16.83 -10.38
CA GLY A 32 26.91 -16.44 -11.70
C GLY A 32 27.57 -15.11 -12.04
N PRO A 33 27.96 -14.87 -13.32
CA PRO A 33 28.47 -13.58 -13.75
C PRO A 33 27.45 -12.54 -13.33
N LEU A 34 27.91 -11.50 -12.64
CA LEU A 34 27.13 -10.35 -12.15
C LEU A 34 26.10 -9.94 -13.20
N ALA A 35 24.93 -10.55 -13.15
CA ALA A 35 23.76 -9.97 -13.75
C ALA A 35 23.64 -8.61 -13.06
N ARG A 36 24.07 -7.58 -13.78
CA ARG A 36 23.90 -6.19 -13.41
C ARG A 36 22.44 -6.09 -13.07
N ALA A 37 22.11 -6.18 -11.79
CA ALA A 37 20.78 -5.89 -11.29
C ALA A 37 20.51 -4.46 -11.76
N MET A 38 19.73 -4.34 -12.83
CA MET A 38 19.21 -3.03 -13.22
C MET A 38 18.52 -2.50 -11.99
N PRO A 39 18.89 -1.31 -11.49
CA PRO A 39 18.19 -0.75 -10.35
C PRO A 39 16.71 -0.78 -10.67
N GLY A 40 15.94 -1.55 -9.89
CA GLY A 40 14.48 -1.52 -10.02
C GLY A 40 14.02 -0.08 -9.84
N PRO A 41 12.86 0.30 -10.39
CA PRO A 41 12.36 1.65 -10.22
C PRO A 41 12.36 1.99 -8.72
N PRO A 42 12.82 3.19 -8.34
CA PRO A 42 12.88 3.60 -6.95
C PRO A 42 11.49 3.45 -6.31
N PRO A 43 11.41 2.94 -5.07
CA PRO A 43 10.14 2.76 -4.38
C PRO A 43 9.42 4.11 -4.29
N GLY A 44 8.18 4.15 -4.80
CA GLY A 44 7.35 5.37 -4.79
C GLY A 44 7.27 6.12 -6.11
N LEU A 45 7.94 5.64 -7.16
CA LEU A 45 7.78 6.24 -8.48
C LEU A 45 6.38 5.91 -9.04
N PRO A 46 5.60 6.92 -9.50
CA PRO A 46 4.32 6.67 -10.14
C PRO A 46 4.42 5.72 -11.32
N PRO A 47 3.47 4.78 -11.48
CA PRO A 47 3.57 3.73 -12.49
C PRO A 47 3.73 4.24 -13.92
N PHE A 48 3.19 5.40 -14.27
CA PHE A 48 3.30 5.98 -15.62
C PHE A 48 4.70 6.51 -15.94
N LEU A 49 5.59 6.61 -14.95
CA LEU A 49 7.00 6.96 -15.14
C LEU A 49 7.90 5.72 -15.26
N HIS A 50 7.35 4.52 -15.09
CA HIS A 50 8.13 3.29 -15.24
C HIS A 50 8.56 3.11 -16.69
N GLY A 51 9.85 2.85 -16.89
CA GLY A 51 10.42 2.66 -18.23
C GLY A 51 10.72 3.96 -18.99
N ILE A 52 10.61 5.12 -18.33
CA ILE A 52 11.06 6.40 -18.88
C ILE A 52 12.45 6.68 -18.30
N ASP A 53 13.42 6.88 -19.19
CA ASP A 53 14.77 7.32 -18.79
C ASP A 53 14.72 8.78 -18.36
N LEU A 54 14.80 9.00 -17.05
CA LEU A 54 14.84 10.34 -16.46
C LEU A 54 16.28 10.75 -16.23
N SER A 55 16.66 11.98 -16.59
CA SER A 55 17.92 12.56 -16.18
C SER A 55 17.98 12.73 -14.66
N GLU A 56 19.17 12.84 -14.08
CA GLU A 56 19.37 13.05 -12.64
C GLU A 56 18.58 14.26 -12.15
N ALA A 57 18.66 15.40 -12.85
CA ALA A 57 17.89 16.60 -12.51
C ALA A 57 16.35 16.39 -12.57
N GLN A 58 15.87 15.51 -13.45
CA GLN A 58 14.45 15.13 -13.49
C GLN A 58 14.09 14.23 -12.32
N GLN A 59 14.94 13.26 -11.98
CA GLN A 59 14.75 12.38 -10.83
C GLN A 59 14.66 13.18 -9.53
N ASP A 60 15.55 14.15 -9.32
CA ASP A 60 15.51 15.04 -8.16
C ASP A 60 14.19 15.80 -8.05
N LYS A 61 13.70 16.37 -9.17
CA LYS A 61 12.41 17.08 -9.19
C LYS A 61 11.23 16.15 -8.93
N VAL A 62 11.24 14.95 -9.50
CA VAL A 62 10.20 13.93 -9.25
C VAL A 62 10.20 13.54 -7.78
N PHE A 63 11.38 13.27 -7.21
CA PHE A 63 11.52 12.94 -5.80
C PHE A 63 11.02 14.06 -4.90
N ALA A 64 11.45 15.30 -5.14
CA ALA A 64 11.03 16.45 -4.35
C ALA A 64 9.50 16.66 -4.38
N ALA A 65 8.87 16.59 -5.56
CA ALA A 65 7.42 16.72 -5.70
C ALA A 65 6.66 15.60 -4.97
N THR A 66 7.11 14.34 -5.11
CA THR A 66 6.49 13.18 -4.46
C THR A 66 6.63 13.26 -2.95
N TYR A 67 7.83 13.60 -2.47
CA TYR A 67 8.11 13.71 -1.04
C TYR A 67 7.29 14.82 -0.37
N ALA A 68 7.16 15.97 -1.03
CA ALA A 68 6.38 17.09 -0.51
C ALA A 68 4.89 16.77 -0.36
N GLN A 69 4.34 15.92 -1.21
CA GLN A 69 2.92 15.54 -1.16
C GLN A 69 2.60 14.34 -0.27
N ALA A 70 3.58 13.49 0.01
CA ALA A 70 3.39 12.26 0.78
C ALA A 70 2.70 12.48 2.15
N PRO A 71 3.09 13.47 2.98
CA PRO A 71 2.42 13.72 4.27
C PRO A 71 0.97 14.15 4.11
N LEU A 72 0.65 14.96 3.08
CA LEU A 72 -0.71 15.43 2.83
C LEU A 72 -1.62 14.28 2.39
N LEU A 73 -1.15 13.40 1.52
CA LEU A 73 -1.87 12.20 1.10
C LEU A 73 -2.12 11.28 2.30
N ARG A 74 -1.09 10.99 3.08
CA ARG A 74 -1.18 10.13 4.26
C ARG A 74 -2.20 10.66 5.28
N GLU A 75 -2.27 11.96 5.47
CA GLU A 75 -3.25 12.57 6.38
C GLU A 75 -4.69 12.33 5.89
N GLN A 76 -4.96 12.56 4.61
CA GLN A 76 -6.29 12.32 4.05
C GLN A 76 -6.66 10.82 4.04
N GLU A 77 -5.71 9.95 3.76
CA GLU A 77 -5.90 8.48 3.86
C GLU A 77 -6.29 8.04 5.26
N LYS A 78 -5.63 8.58 6.29
CA LYS A 78 -5.99 8.32 7.70
C LYS A 78 -7.41 8.78 8.02
N ILE A 79 -7.81 9.97 7.54
CA ILE A 79 -9.17 10.50 7.75
C ILE A 79 -10.20 9.58 7.10
N ALA A 80 -10.00 9.20 5.84
CA ALA A 80 -10.89 8.31 5.12
C ALA A 80 -10.97 6.93 5.80
N PHE A 81 -9.83 6.35 6.16
CA PHE A 81 -9.77 5.06 6.84
C PHE A 81 -10.52 5.06 8.17
N LYS A 82 -10.29 6.09 9.01
CA LYS A 82 -10.97 6.23 10.31
C LYS A 82 -12.48 6.39 10.15
N ALA A 83 -12.92 7.22 9.21
CA ALA A 83 -14.35 7.42 8.95
C ALA A 83 -15.02 6.13 8.47
N HIS A 84 -14.38 5.38 7.56
CA HIS A 84 -14.90 4.08 7.13
C HIS A 84 -14.89 3.02 8.24
N ALA A 85 -13.89 3.01 9.12
CA ALA A 85 -13.86 2.09 10.26
C ALA A 85 -15.02 2.37 11.22
N GLN A 86 -15.25 3.64 11.58
CA GLN A 86 -16.35 4.07 12.44
C GLN A 86 -17.72 3.79 11.81
N LEU A 87 -17.85 3.95 10.49
CA LEU A 87 -19.08 3.64 9.77
C LEU A 87 -19.41 2.14 9.83
N ARG A 88 -18.41 1.26 9.66
CA ARG A 88 -18.61 -0.19 9.81
C ARG A 88 -18.98 -0.57 11.25
N GLU A 89 -18.33 0.02 12.23
CA GLU A 89 -18.64 -0.20 13.66
C GLU A 89 -20.09 0.22 13.96
N LEU A 90 -20.50 1.40 13.51
CA LEU A 90 -21.85 1.90 13.68
C LEU A 90 -22.90 1.01 13.01
N ALA A 91 -22.61 0.51 11.79
CA ALA A 91 -23.51 -0.39 11.07
C ALA A 91 -23.74 -1.74 11.78
N GLY A 92 -22.74 -2.20 12.57
CA GLY A 92 -22.84 -3.43 13.38
C GLY A 92 -23.41 -3.21 14.79
N SER A 93 -23.71 -1.96 15.19
CA SER A 93 -24.15 -1.65 16.54
C SER A 93 -25.66 -1.73 16.69
N SER A 94 -26.13 -2.05 17.90
CA SER A 94 -27.56 -1.99 18.26
C SER A 94 -28.08 -0.55 18.36
N THR A 95 -27.19 0.45 18.38
CA THR A 95 -27.50 1.87 18.47
C THR A 95 -27.17 2.59 17.15
N TYR A 96 -27.57 1.98 16.03
CA TYR A 96 -27.40 2.58 14.72
C TYR A 96 -28.12 3.93 14.63
N ASP A 97 -27.41 4.93 14.07
CA ASP A 97 -27.91 6.28 13.87
C ASP A 97 -27.58 6.72 12.43
N ASP A 98 -28.63 6.95 11.65
CA ASP A 98 -28.49 7.29 10.23
C ASP A 98 -27.85 8.67 10.02
N ALA A 99 -28.12 9.65 10.88
CA ALA A 99 -27.52 10.97 10.79
C ALA A 99 -26.00 10.90 11.05
N LYS A 100 -25.57 10.11 12.03
CA LYS A 100 -24.17 9.85 12.34
C LYS A 100 -23.49 9.06 11.20
N ALA A 101 -24.18 8.07 10.65
CA ALA A 101 -23.69 7.32 9.50
C ALA A 101 -23.47 8.24 8.29
N GLY A 102 -24.44 9.11 8.00
CA GLY A 102 -24.33 10.13 6.94
C GLY A 102 -23.15 11.10 7.15
N ALA A 103 -22.94 11.57 8.37
CA ALA A 103 -21.80 12.44 8.70
C ALA A 103 -20.44 11.74 8.49
N LEU A 104 -20.33 10.46 8.88
CA LEU A 104 -19.13 9.66 8.66
C LEU A 104 -18.88 9.39 7.16
N ALA A 105 -19.93 9.06 6.42
CA ALA A 105 -19.86 8.86 4.98
C ALA A 105 -19.39 10.15 4.26
N ASN A 106 -19.93 11.30 4.63
CA ASN A 106 -19.51 12.60 4.11
C ASN A 106 -18.04 12.90 4.42
N THR A 107 -17.59 12.60 5.65
CA THR A 107 -16.18 12.77 6.03
C THR A 107 -15.26 11.91 5.17
N ALA A 108 -15.61 10.64 4.95
CA ALA A 108 -14.85 9.77 4.07
C ALA A 108 -14.82 10.28 2.62
N ALA A 109 -15.98 10.70 2.09
CA ALA A 109 -16.09 11.22 0.73
C ALA A 109 -15.24 12.50 0.51
N GLN A 110 -15.25 13.41 1.46
CA GLN A 110 -14.43 14.63 1.40
C GLN A 110 -12.92 14.32 1.43
N ALA A 111 -12.50 13.37 2.26
CA ALA A 111 -11.10 12.94 2.30
C ALA A 111 -10.69 12.29 0.97
N MET A 112 -11.52 11.42 0.40
CA MET A 112 -11.28 10.80 -0.91
C MET A 112 -11.21 11.83 -2.04
N ALA A 113 -12.07 12.84 -2.03
CA ALA A 113 -12.03 13.94 -3.00
C ALA A 113 -10.71 14.72 -2.91
N LYS A 114 -10.23 14.99 -1.70
CA LYS A 114 -8.92 15.65 -1.49
C LYS A 114 -7.76 14.77 -1.95
N ILE A 115 -7.79 13.47 -1.69
CA ILE A 115 -6.78 12.52 -2.21
C ILE A 115 -6.73 12.59 -3.73
N SER A 116 -7.87 12.50 -4.41
CA SER A 116 -7.95 12.56 -5.86
C SER A 116 -7.38 13.89 -6.42
N LEU A 117 -7.68 15.00 -5.78
CA LEU A 117 -7.14 16.31 -6.17
C LEU A 117 -5.62 16.41 -5.97
N LEU A 118 -5.11 15.90 -4.83
CA LEU A 118 -3.67 15.86 -4.56
C LEU A 118 -2.94 15.00 -5.59
N GLN A 119 -3.47 13.83 -5.90
CA GLN A 119 -2.91 12.94 -6.92
C GLN A 119 -2.88 13.60 -8.30
N ALA A 120 -3.97 14.25 -8.71
CA ALA A 120 -4.04 14.96 -9.99
C ALA A 120 -3.01 16.11 -10.07
N ARG A 121 -2.84 16.87 -8.98
CA ARG A 121 -1.83 17.93 -8.90
C ARG A 121 -0.41 17.38 -8.96
N LEU A 122 -0.13 16.30 -8.24
CA LEU A 122 1.18 15.63 -8.31
C LEU A 122 1.46 15.17 -9.73
N GLU A 123 0.52 14.51 -10.36
CA GLU A 123 0.67 14.03 -11.73
C GLU A 123 0.96 15.18 -12.71
N GLN A 124 0.25 16.28 -12.60
CA GLN A 124 0.47 17.47 -13.41
C GLN A 124 1.89 18.02 -13.20
N GLN A 125 2.36 18.09 -11.95
CA GLN A 125 3.72 18.53 -11.64
C GLN A 125 4.78 17.59 -12.24
N LEU A 126 4.57 16.29 -12.14
CA LEU A 126 5.49 15.29 -12.69
C LEU A 126 5.53 15.34 -14.22
N LEU A 127 4.39 15.49 -14.89
CA LEU A 127 4.33 15.64 -16.34
C LEU A 127 5.02 16.93 -16.81
N ALA A 128 5.03 18.00 -16.00
CA ALA A 128 5.74 19.24 -16.33
C ALA A 128 7.26 19.08 -16.31
N VAL A 129 7.80 18.10 -15.58
CA VAL A 129 9.24 17.80 -15.53
C VAL A 129 9.71 17.05 -16.78
N LEU A 130 8.80 16.36 -17.49
CA LEU A 130 9.13 15.51 -18.63
C LEU A 130 9.33 16.29 -19.92
N THR A 131 10.21 15.78 -20.80
CA THR A 131 10.29 16.25 -22.18
C THR A 131 9.01 15.92 -22.97
N PRO A 132 8.78 16.54 -24.15
CA PRO A 132 7.63 16.19 -24.98
C PRO A 132 7.56 14.68 -25.33
N GLU A 133 8.70 14.07 -25.65
CA GLU A 133 8.83 12.65 -26.00
C GLU A 133 8.49 11.75 -24.81
N GLN A 134 9.06 12.07 -23.65
CA GLN A 134 8.77 11.34 -22.42
C GLN A 134 7.28 11.46 -22.02
N ARG A 135 6.67 12.64 -22.20
CA ARG A 135 5.22 12.82 -21.97
C ARG A 135 4.37 11.97 -22.90
N LYS A 136 4.74 11.86 -24.17
CA LYS A 136 4.05 10.99 -25.12
C LYS A 136 4.10 9.53 -24.67
N HIS A 137 5.25 9.06 -24.20
CA HIS A 137 5.41 7.72 -23.65
C HIS A 137 4.52 7.49 -22.40
N ALA A 138 4.52 8.43 -21.47
CA ALA A 138 3.66 8.40 -20.30
C ALA A 138 2.16 8.34 -20.65
N GLN A 139 1.72 9.05 -21.69
CA GLN A 139 0.35 9.02 -22.20
C GLN A 139 0.00 7.67 -22.80
N GLN A 140 0.86 7.11 -23.65
CA GLN A 140 0.67 5.78 -24.25
C GLN A 140 0.51 4.70 -23.17
N TRP A 141 1.30 4.77 -22.10
CA TRP A 141 1.19 3.86 -20.97
C TRP A 141 -0.18 3.97 -20.27
N ARG A 142 -0.74 5.17 -20.14
CA ARG A 142 -2.08 5.38 -19.57
C ARG A 142 -3.18 4.82 -20.46
N ASP A 143 -3.08 5.08 -21.76
CA ASP A 143 -4.06 4.64 -22.75
C ASP A 143 -4.08 3.12 -22.91
N SER A 144 -2.95 2.46 -22.67
CA SER A 144 -2.84 1.00 -22.68
C SER A 144 -3.42 0.33 -21.43
N ARG A 145 -3.74 1.08 -20.37
CA ARG A 145 -4.38 0.55 -19.17
C ARG A 145 -5.89 0.44 -19.39
N PRO A 146 -6.49 -0.75 -19.18
CA PRO A 146 -7.93 -0.85 -19.20
C PRO A 146 -8.47 0.08 -18.09
N GLY A 147 -9.19 1.12 -18.50
CA GLY A 147 -9.92 2.00 -17.58
C GLY A 147 -10.85 1.18 -16.68
N PRO A 148 -11.34 1.74 -15.57
CA PRO A 148 -12.34 1.08 -14.76
C PRO A 148 -13.46 0.64 -15.69
N ARG A 149 -13.74 -0.68 -15.72
CA ARG A 149 -14.82 -1.24 -16.55
C ARG A 149 -16.09 -0.44 -16.28
N ARG A 150 -16.50 0.37 -17.24
CA ARG A 150 -17.86 0.92 -17.20
C ARG A 150 -18.79 -0.28 -17.07
N PRO A 151 -19.72 -0.30 -16.11
CA PRO A 151 -20.76 -1.31 -16.12
C PRO A 151 -21.41 -1.25 -17.50
N GLN A 152 -21.31 -2.33 -18.26
CA GLN A 152 -22.04 -2.46 -19.50
C GLN A 152 -23.49 -2.37 -19.08
N SER A 153 -24.13 -1.24 -19.42
CA SER A 153 -25.58 -1.15 -19.38
C SER A 153 -26.09 -2.32 -20.21
N ALA A 154 -26.65 -3.31 -19.50
CA ALA A 154 -27.38 -4.39 -20.12
C ALA A 154 -28.53 -3.72 -20.89
N THR A 155 -28.33 -3.50 -22.17
CA THR A 155 -29.42 -3.19 -23.10
C THR A 155 -30.16 -4.49 -23.22
N GLY A 156 -31.17 -4.66 -22.34
CA GLY A 156 -32.17 -5.72 -22.48
C GLY A 156 -33.08 -5.36 -23.65
N GLU A 157 -33.08 -6.23 -24.62
CA GLU A 157 -34.24 -6.42 -25.50
C GLU A 157 -35.38 -7.06 -24.73
#